data_12948479471b917a93b7d7decc84a0e8
#
_entry.id   12948479471b917a93b7d7decc84a0e8
#
_cell.length_a   1.000
_cell.length_b   1.000
_cell.length_c   1.000
_cell.angle_alpha   90.00
_cell.angle_beta   90.00
_cell.angle_gamma   90.00
#
_symmetry.space_group_name_H-M   'P 1'
#
loop_
_entity.id
_entity.type
_entity.pdbx_description
1 polymer ?
#
loop_
_entity_poly.entity_id
_entity_poly.type
_entity_poly.pdbx_seq_one_letter_code
_entity_poly.pdbx_strand_id
1 'polypeptide(L)'
;MIHNSSIIDKNAKVSKSVKIGPFCYVGPNVELLDDVELVSNVHIEGYTKVGKGTKIFPFSSIGTQPQDLKFKNEKNSLSIGEKNIIREYVTINPGTEGGGSKTEIGNNCLFMISSHIAHDCKIGNNVIIANNVPLGGHVTIEDSVVIGGNSAVQQFTRIGRLAMIGGMTGVLKDVTPFGLSIGNRNYLQGLNLIGLRRKKYDNKKIMGLDKAYKEI
;
A
#
# COMPACT_ATOMS: atom_id res chain seq x y z
N MET A 1 6.85 18.37 16.54
CA MET A 1 5.78 19.16 17.23
C MET A 1 4.56 18.29 17.36
N ILE A 2 4.00 18.13 18.56
CA ILE A 2 2.81 17.30 18.83
C ILE A 2 1.70 18.24 19.33
N HIS A 3 0.53 18.14 18.71
CA HIS A 3 -0.64 18.94 19.13
C HIS A 3 -1.22 18.39 20.43
N ASN A 4 -1.63 19.28 21.35
CA ASN A 4 -2.07 18.92 22.71
C ASN A 4 -3.39 18.12 22.78
N SER A 5 -4.20 18.14 21.71
CA SER A 5 -5.41 17.31 21.62
C SER A 5 -5.18 15.89 21.13
N SER A 6 -3.93 15.50 20.84
CA SER A 6 -3.61 14.16 20.40
C SER A 6 -3.21 13.26 21.56
N ILE A 7 -3.58 12.00 21.50
CA ILE A 7 -3.30 10.98 22.50
C ILE A 7 -2.15 10.11 22.01
N ILE A 8 -1.01 10.21 22.67
CA ILE A 8 0.17 9.40 22.38
C ILE A 8 0.42 8.51 23.60
N ASP A 9 0.40 7.20 23.40
CA ASP A 9 0.73 6.28 24.49
C ASP A 9 2.19 6.48 24.93
N LYS A 10 2.43 6.41 26.23
CA LYS A 10 3.78 6.60 26.82
C LYS A 10 4.82 5.59 26.37
N ASN A 11 4.39 4.41 25.88
CA ASN A 11 5.24 3.37 25.37
C ASN A 11 5.53 3.48 23.87
N ALA A 12 4.80 4.37 23.16
CA ALA A 12 5.03 4.63 21.75
C ALA A 12 6.43 5.22 21.52
N LYS A 13 7.10 4.75 20.48
CA LYS A 13 8.42 5.26 20.10
C LYS A 13 8.25 6.32 19.01
N VAL A 14 8.36 7.57 19.39
CA VAL A 14 8.17 8.71 18.48
C VAL A 14 9.45 9.51 18.38
N SER A 15 10.04 9.61 17.18
CA SER A 15 11.25 10.42 16.94
C SER A 15 10.98 11.91 17.18
N LYS A 16 12.02 12.65 17.59
CA LYS A 16 11.93 14.09 17.93
C LYS A 16 11.48 14.98 16.76
N SER A 17 11.72 14.56 15.52
CA SER A 17 11.38 15.31 14.32
C SER A 17 9.94 15.08 13.83
N VAL A 18 9.20 14.14 14.44
CA VAL A 18 7.82 13.80 14.08
C VAL A 18 6.89 14.98 14.33
N LYS A 19 5.95 15.19 13.40
CA LYS A 19 4.87 16.16 13.50
C LYS A 19 3.55 15.43 13.66
N ILE A 20 2.80 15.75 14.71
CA ILE A 20 1.47 15.18 14.97
C ILE A 20 0.47 16.34 15.15
N GLY A 21 -0.44 16.45 14.20
CA GLY A 21 -1.53 17.41 14.22
C GLY A 21 -2.65 17.01 15.18
N PRO A 22 -3.78 17.74 15.21
CA PRO A 22 -4.82 17.55 16.21
C PRO A 22 -5.56 16.22 16.08
N PHE A 23 -6.07 15.73 17.22
CA PHE A 23 -6.96 14.57 17.32
C PHE A 23 -6.40 13.26 16.77
N CYS A 24 -5.07 13.08 16.78
CA CYS A 24 -4.44 11.81 16.44
C CYS A 24 -4.37 10.89 17.65
N TYR A 25 -4.41 9.58 17.39
CA TYR A 25 -4.14 8.54 18.38
C TYR A 25 -2.94 7.70 17.93
N VAL A 26 -1.99 7.50 18.84
CA VAL A 26 -0.81 6.66 18.62
C VAL A 26 -0.69 5.65 19.77
N GLY A 27 -0.89 4.37 19.45
CA GLY A 27 -0.92 3.26 20.40
C GLY A 27 0.46 2.84 20.93
N PRO A 28 0.50 1.96 21.96
CA PRO A 28 1.69 1.67 22.76
C PRO A 28 2.83 0.97 22.01
N ASN A 29 2.53 0.20 20.97
CA ASN A 29 3.53 -0.57 20.22
C ASN A 29 3.89 0.08 18.87
N VAL A 30 3.50 1.35 18.68
CA VAL A 30 3.76 2.11 17.46
C VAL A 30 5.17 2.71 17.50
N GLU A 31 5.87 2.64 16.37
CA GLU A 31 7.16 3.29 16.14
C GLU A 31 7.05 4.27 14.96
N LEU A 32 7.19 5.57 15.21
CA LEU A 32 7.24 6.62 14.20
C LEU A 32 8.68 7.12 14.05
N LEU A 33 9.27 6.89 12.86
CA LEU A 33 10.63 7.32 12.58
C LEU A 33 10.70 8.81 12.23
N ASP A 34 11.91 9.30 11.92
CA ASP A 34 12.16 10.71 11.66
C ASP A 34 11.26 11.30 10.58
N ASP A 35 10.89 12.54 10.77
CA ASP A 35 10.14 13.36 9.80
C ASP A 35 8.77 12.79 9.39
N VAL A 36 8.23 11.80 10.13
CA VAL A 36 6.85 11.35 9.94
C VAL A 36 5.88 12.49 10.27
N GLU A 37 4.86 12.67 9.46
CA GLU A 37 3.81 13.68 9.66
C GLU A 37 2.43 13.02 9.72
N LEU A 38 1.74 13.16 10.84
CA LEU A 38 0.32 12.85 11.00
C LEU A 38 -0.46 14.17 10.92
N VAL A 39 -1.29 14.35 9.89
CA VAL A 39 -1.93 15.65 9.63
C VAL A 39 -2.98 15.97 10.69
N SER A 40 -3.99 15.15 10.85
CA SER A 40 -5.01 15.25 11.93
C SER A 40 -5.90 14.01 11.91
N ASN A 41 -6.58 13.69 13.03
CA ASN A 41 -7.57 12.61 13.10
C ASN A 41 -7.03 11.28 12.55
N VAL A 42 -5.75 10.99 12.73
CA VAL A 42 -5.12 9.74 12.30
C VAL A 42 -5.13 8.77 13.48
N HIS A 43 -5.55 7.53 13.24
CA HIS A 43 -5.49 6.46 14.22
C HIS A 43 -4.42 5.45 13.83
N ILE A 44 -3.42 5.25 14.70
CA ILE A 44 -2.35 4.26 14.51
C ILE A 44 -2.23 3.40 15.75
N GLU A 45 -2.27 2.07 15.59
CA GLU A 45 -2.13 1.12 16.68
C GLU A 45 -1.41 -0.16 16.26
N GLY A 46 -1.42 -1.17 17.13
CA GLY A 46 -0.74 -2.45 16.91
C GLY A 46 0.79 -2.31 16.86
N TYR A 47 1.48 -3.39 16.53
CA TYR A 47 2.93 -3.37 16.29
C TYR A 47 3.24 -2.76 14.93
N THR A 48 3.03 -1.46 14.82
CA THR A 48 3.13 -0.70 13.57
C THR A 48 4.37 0.16 13.56
N LYS A 49 5.21 -0.01 12.54
CA LYS A 49 6.38 0.83 12.28
C LYS A 49 6.15 1.68 11.03
N VAL A 50 6.35 3.00 11.15
CA VAL A 50 6.22 3.96 10.05
C VAL A 50 7.57 4.58 9.75
N GLY A 51 8.03 4.39 8.51
CA GLY A 51 9.34 4.83 8.00
C GLY A 51 9.43 6.34 7.80
N LYS A 52 10.68 6.81 7.75
CA LYS A 52 11.07 8.22 7.66
C LYS A 52 10.34 8.99 6.57
N GLY A 53 9.89 10.21 6.88
CA GLY A 53 9.31 11.14 5.93
C GLY A 53 7.95 10.72 5.36
N THR A 54 7.32 9.68 5.92
CA THR A 54 5.96 9.26 5.55
C THR A 54 4.93 10.26 6.08
N LYS A 55 3.98 10.64 5.24
CA LYS A 55 2.90 11.55 5.57
C LYS A 55 1.55 10.84 5.54
N ILE A 56 0.77 10.98 6.62
CA ILE A 56 -0.52 10.33 6.80
C ILE A 56 -1.61 11.40 6.98
N PHE A 57 -2.61 11.33 6.15
CA PHE A 57 -3.70 12.29 6.04
C PHE A 57 -4.89 11.90 6.91
N PRO A 58 -5.86 12.84 7.12
CA PRO A 58 -6.93 12.67 8.08
C PRO A 58 -7.81 11.42 7.87
N PHE A 59 -8.30 10.90 8.99
CA PHE A 59 -9.22 9.77 9.05
C PHE A 59 -8.64 8.43 8.53
N SER A 60 -7.31 8.33 8.42
CA SER A 60 -6.65 7.06 8.14
C SER A 60 -6.60 6.18 9.38
N SER A 61 -6.81 4.87 9.20
CA SER A 61 -6.75 3.85 10.24
C SER A 61 -5.65 2.84 9.92
N ILE A 62 -4.57 2.86 10.70
CA ILE A 62 -3.33 2.16 10.39
C ILE A 62 -2.98 1.19 11.50
N GLY A 63 -2.76 -0.09 11.15
CA GLY A 63 -2.36 -1.13 12.11
C GLY A 63 -3.49 -1.65 12.99
N THR A 64 -4.74 -1.28 12.69
CA THR A 64 -5.93 -1.78 13.38
C THR A 64 -6.18 -3.25 13.05
N GLN A 65 -6.98 -3.91 13.89
CA GLN A 65 -7.29 -5.31 13.78
C GLN A 65 -7.61 -5.75 12.34
N PRO A 66 -7.02 -6.87 11.84
CA PRO A 66 -7.35 -7.42 10.53
C PRO A 66 -8.83 -7.76 10.39
N GLN A 67 -9.38 -7.55 9.19
CA GLN A 67 -10.75 -7.95 8.85
C GLN A 67 -10.77 -9.43 8.41
N ASP A 68 -10.30 -10.32 9.27
CA ASP A 68 -10.29 -11.76 9.06
C ASP A 68 -11.02 -12.45 10.20
N LEU A 69 -12.05 -13.26 9.88
CA LEU A 69 -12.83 -14.02 10.85
C LEU A 69 -12.00 -15.07 11.60
N LYS A 70 -10.84 -15.44 11.08
CA LYS A 70 -9.91 -16.39 11.71
C LYS A 70 -8.96 -15.74 12.70
N PHE A 71 -8.87 -14.42 12.71
CA PHE A 71 -7.98 -13.67 13.59
C PHE A 71 -8.35 -13.88 15.06
N LYS A 72 -7.37 -14.29 15.87
CA LYS A 72 -7.55 -14.64 17.30
C LYS A 72 -6.74 -13.75 18.24
N ASN A 73 -6.45 -12.51 17.84
CA ASN A 73 -5.59 -11.58 18.57
C ASN A 73 -4.14 -12.07 18.73
N GLU A 74 -3.67 -12.86 17.79
CA GLU A 74 -2.29 -13.29 17.70
C GLU A 74 -1.34 -12.11 17.45
N LYS A 75 -0.08 -12.27 17.83
CA LYS A 75 0.94 -11.24 17.61
C LYS A 75 1.21 -11.08 16.13
N ASN A 76 0.99 -9.89 15.64
CA ASN A 76 1.19 -9.52 14.24
C ASN A 76 1.86 -8.16 14.12
N SER A 77 2.21 -7.76 12.90
CA SER A 77 2.90 -6.50 12.67
C SER A 77 2.57 -5.87 11.32
N LEU A 78 2.77 -4.56 11.26
CA LEU A 78 2.72 -3.76 10.04
C LEU A 78 4.03 -2.95 9.92
N SER A 79 4.68 -3.07 8.77
CA SER A 79 5.88 -2.28 8.46
C SER A 79 5.62 -1.41 7.24
N ILE A 80 5.70 -0.10 7.42
CA ILE A 80 5.57 0.91 6.35
C ILE A 80 6.95 1.53 6.13
N GLY A 81 7.43 1.50 4.90
CA GLY A 81 8.71 2.09 4.50
C GLY A 81 8.71 3.63 4.51
N GLU A 82 9.68 4.21 3.83
CA GLU A 82 9.96 5.64 3.87
C GLU A 82 9.22 6.43 2.78
N LYS A 83 8.98 7.72 3.04
CA LYS A 83 8.46 8.71 2.08
C LYS A 83 7.16 8.30 1.39
N ASN A 84 6.32 7.54 2.09
CA ASN A 84 5.00 7.20 1.61
C ASN A 84 4.02 8.35 1.84
N ILE A 85 3.02 8.45 0.95
CA ILE A 85 1.90 9.37 1.08
C ILE A 85 0.64 8.53 1.25
N ILE A 86 0.03 8.60 2.43
CA ILE A 86 -1.18 7.86 2.79
C ILE A 86 -2.30 8.89 2.93
N ARG A 87 -3.20 8.93 1.95
CA ARG A 87 -4.28 9.93 1.86
C ARG A 87 -5.42 9.59 2.82
N GLU A 88 -6.43 10.43 2.78
CA GLU A 88 -7.58 10.40 3.69
C GLU A 88 -8.34 9.07 3.59
N TYR A 89 -8.86 8.61 4.73
CA TYR A 89 -9.69 7.41 4.84
C TYR A 89 -8.99 6.11 4.38
N VAL A 90 -7.69 6.10 4.23
CA VAL A 90 -6.94 4.87 3.92
C VAL A 90 -6.93 3.96 5.14
N THR A 91 -7.12 2.66 4.91
CA THR A 91 -7.02 1.66 5.96
C THR A 91 -5.94 0.63 5.62
N ILE A 92 -5.10 0.27 6.60
CA ILE A 92 -4.01 -0.70 6.43
C ILE A 92 -4.01 -1.64 7.63
N ASN A 93 -4.24 -2.92 7.39
CA ASN A 93 -4.22 -3.94 8.44
C ASN A 93 -2.84 -4.60 8.58
N PRO A 94 -2.46 -5.05 9.79
CA PRO A 94 -1.28 -5.89 10.01
C PRO A 94 -1.53 -7.32 9.48
N GLY A 95 -0.52 -8.18 9.56
CA GLY A 95 -0.65 -9.57 9.14
C GLY A 95 -1.50 -10.44 10.07
N THR A 96 -1.68 -11.70 9.67
CA THR A 96 -2.33 -12.76 10.45
C THR A 96 -1.39 -13.98 10.56
N GLU A 97 -1.60 -14.86 11.52
CA GLU A 97 -0.76 -16.05 11.70
C GLU A 97 -0.67 -16.90 10.42
N GLY A 98 -1.81 -17.06 9.73
CA GLY A 98 -1.90 -17.81 8.47
C GLY A 98 -1.12 -17.21 7.29
N GLY A 99 -0.74 -15.92 7.36
CA GLY A 99 -0.01 -15.21 6.31
C GLY A 99 1.44 -14.87 6.68
N GLY A 100 1.92 -15.30 7.83
CA GLY A 100 3.26 -14.98 8.33
C GLY A 100 3.30 -13.77 9.26
N SER A 101 2.15 -13.36 9.77
CA SER A 101 1.99 -12.33 10.82
C SER A 101 2.49 -10.94 10.44
N LYS A 102 2.63 -10.63 9.15
CA LYS A 102 3.21 -9.36 8.72
C LYS A 102 2.60 -8.81 7.44
N THR A 103 2.22 -7.54 7.47
CA THR A 103 1.97 -6.73 6.26
C THR A 103 3.15 -5.80 6.03
N GLU A 104 3.62 -5.71 4.79
CA GLU A 104 4.81 -4.93 4.42
C GLU A 104 4.52 -3.96 3.29
N ILE A 105 4.92 -2.72 3.48
CA ILE A 105 4.83 -1.65 2.48
C ILE A 105 6.23 -1.08 2.26
N GLY A 106 6.63 -1.00 0.99
CA GLY A 106 7.90 -0.41 0.56
C GLY A 106 7.93 1.11 0.67
N ASN A 107 8.77 1.73 -0.14
CA ASN A 107 9.06 3.16 -0.06
C ASN A 107 8.43 3.94 -1.22
N ASN A 108 8.23 5.26 -1.03
CA ASN A 108 7.79 6.20 -2.05
C ASN A 108 6.45 5.83 -2.71
N CYS A 109 5.55 5.18 -1.98
CA CYS A 109 4.23 4.80 -2.47
C CYS A 109 3.21 5.92 -2.23
N LEU A 110 2.18 5.92 -3.06
CA LEU A 110 1.01 6.78 -2.94
C LEU A 110 -0.25 5.93 -2.79
N PHE A 111 -0.89 6.03 -1.64
CA PHE A 111 -2.20 5.44 -1.37
C PHE A 111 -3.23 6.55 -1.39
N MET A 112 -4.07 6.59 -2.44
CA MET A 112 -5.08 7.64 -2.59
C MET A 112 -6.31 7.36 -1.72
N ILE A 113 -7.20 8.32 -1.69
CA ILE A 113 -8.38 8.36 -0.81
C ILE A 113 -9.14 7.03 -0.81
N SER A 114 -9.46 6.55 0.41
CA SER A 114 -10.30 5.37 0.64
C SER A 114 -9.74 4.06 0.04
N SER A 115 -8.44 3.97 -0.24
CA SER A 115 -7.84 2.68 -0.56
C SER A 115 -7.69 1.81 0.69
N HIS A 116 -7.75 0.49 0.52
CA HIS A 116 -7.62 -0.49 1.60
C HIS A 116 -6.52 -1.50 1.32
N ILE A 117 -5.64 -1.71 2.28
CA ILE A 117 -4.62 -2.74 2.26
C ILE A 117 -4.97 -3.76 3.35
N ALA A 118 -5.44 -4.93 2.94
CA ALA A 118 -5.77 -6.00 3.87
C ALA A 118 -4.50 -6.65 4.46
N HIS A 119 -4.73 -7.60 5.34
CA HIS A 119 -3.69 -8.34 6.05
C HIS A 119 -2.75 -9.11 5.12
N ASP A 120 -1.52 -9.30 5.55
CA ASP A 120 -0.50 -10.13 4.88
C ASP A 120 -0.12 -9.67 3.46
N CYS A 121 -0.50 -8.44 3.08
CA CYS A 121 -0.09 -7.86 1.80
C CYS A 121 1.41 -7.52 1.80
N LYS A 122 2.03 -7.67 0.63
CA LYS A 122 3.41 -7.26 0.35
C LYS A 122 3.42 -6.25 -0.79
N ILE A 123 3.72 -5.00 -0.48
CA ILE A 123 3.71 -3.89 -1.44
C ILE A 123 5.16 -3.43 -1.67
N GLY A 124 5.60 -3.42 -2.91
CA GLY A 124 6.92 -2.95 -3.33
C GLY A 124 7.08 -1.43 -3.24
N ASN A 125 8.10 -0.92 -3.91
CA ASN A 125 8.43 0.51 -3.92
C ASN A 125 7.77 1.25 -5.08
N ASN A 126 7.53 2.57 -4.92
CA ASN A 126 6.99 3.44 -5.96
C ASN A 126 5.62 2.99 -6.50
N VAL A 127 4.82 2.31 -5.68
CA VAL A 127 3.49 1.83 -6.04
C VAL A 127 2.48 2.97 -5.90
N ILE A 128 1.55 3.05 -6.84
CA ILE A 128 0.43 4.00 -6.79
C ILE A 128 -0.87 3.20 -6.75
N ILE A 129 -1.63 3.37 -5.69
CA ILE A 129 -2.97 2.81 -5.54
C ILE A 129 -3.96 3.97 -5.54
N ALA A 130 -4.78 4.03 -6.58
CA ALA A 130 -5.73 5.13 -6.77
C ALA A 130 -6.94 5.02 -5.83
N ASN A 131 -7.85 5.98 -5.93
CA ASN A 131 -9.01 6.12 -5.05
C ASN A 131 -9.90 4.88 -5.06
N ASN A 132 -10.39 4.49 -3.87
CA ASN A 132 -11.36 3.42 -3.67
C ASN A 132 -10.88 2.03 -4.16
N VAL A 133 -9.60 1.76 -4.10
CA VAL A 133 -9.03 0.45 -4.47
C VAL A 133 -8.84 -0.40 -3.22
N PRO A 134 -9.65 -1.43 -2.99
CA PRO A 134 -9.37 -2.44 -1.97
C PRO A 134 -8.44 -3.52 -2.51
N LEU A 135 -7.44 -3.88 -1.70
CA LEU A 135 -6.66 -5.11 -1.87
C LEU A 135 -7.16 -6.16 -0.88
N GLY A 136 -7.45 -7.36 -1.37
CA GLY A 136 -7.71 -8.52 -0.51
C GLY A 136 -6.46 -8.98 0.23
N GLY A 137 -6.61 -9.86 1.21
CA GLY A 137 -5.48 -10.41 1.97
C GLY A 137 -4.45 -11.14 1.09
N HIS A 138 -3.20 -11.18 1.54
CA HIS A 138 -2.08 -11.88 0.89
C HIS A 138 -1.74 -11.40 -0.53
N VAL A 139 -2.20 -10.23 -0.94
CA VAL A 139 -1.85 -9.64 -2.24
C VAL A 139 -0.38 -9.23 -2.26
N THR A 140 0.31 -9.58 -3.34
CA THR A 140 1.69 -9.13 -3.59
C THR A 140 1.71 -8.15 -4.76
N ILE A 141 2.21 -6.94 -4.54
CA ILE A 141 2.40 -5.92 -5.58
C ILE A 141 3.88 -5.61 -5.68
N GLU A 142 4.45 -5.81 -6.85
CA GLU A 142 5.85 -5.51 -7.10
C GLU A 142 6.08 -4.01 -7.38
N ASP A 143 7.35 -3.61 -7.58
CA ASP A 143 7.75 -2.20 -7.70
C ASP A 143 7.08 -1.48 -8.88
N SER A 144 6.75 -0.22 -8.67
CA SER A 144 6.29 0.71 -9.70
C SER A 144 4.97 0.32 -10.39
N VAL A 145 4.16 -0.49 -9.74
CA VAL A 145 2.80 -0.82 -10.19
C VAL A 145 1.89 0.39 -9.99
N VAL A 146 0.96 0.58 -10.92
CA VAL A 146 -0.11 1.58 -10.81
C VAL A 146 -1.45 0.88 -10.91
N ILE A 147 -2.33 1.09 -9.93
CA ILE A 147 -3.70 0.56 -9.92
C ILE A 147 -4.68 1.72 -10.06
N GLY A 148 -5.46 1.69 -11.14
CA GLY A 148 -6.48 2.69 -11.44
C GLY A 148 -7.66 2.65 -10.48
N GLY A 149 -8.29 3.81 -10.29
CA GLY A 149 -9.38 4.00 -9.32
C GLY A 149 -10.57 3.07 -9.50
N ASN A 150 -11.24 2.78 -8.40
CA ASN A 150 -12.39 1.87 -8.32
C ASN A 150 -12.11 0.44 -8.84
N SER A 151 -10.85 0.05 -8.95
CA SER A 151 -10.47 -1.34 -9.18
C SER A 151 -10.46 -2.11 -7.85
N ALA A 152 -10.59 -3.43 -7.91
CA ALA A 152 -10.49 -4.30 -6.75
C ALA A 152 -9.54 -5.46 -7.03
N VAL A 153 -8.72 -5.83 -6.07
CA VAL A 153 -7.74 -6.91 -6.22
C VAL A 153 -8.11 -8.08 -5.31
N GLN A 154 -8.35 -9.24 -5.91
CA GLN A 154 -8.68 -10.46 -5.20
C GLN A 154 -7.52 -10.91 -4.32
N GLN A 155 -7.84 -11.52 -3.18
CA GLN A 155 -6.84 -12.11 -2.28
C GLN A 155 -5.91 -13.10 -3.00
N PHE A 156 -4.67 -13.19 -2.52
CA PHE A 156 -3.59 -14.03 -3.06
C PHE A 156 -3.07 -13.66 -4.46
N THR A 157 -3.60 -12.62 -5.08
CA THR A 157 -3.18 -12.17 -6.40
C THR A 157 -1.78 -11.53 -6.35
N ARG A 158 -0.99 -11.79 -7.37
CA ARG A 158 0.31 -11.16 -7.59
C ARG A 158 0.27 -10.22 -8.80
N ILE A 159 0.73 -8.97 -8.62
CA ILE A 159 0.85 -7.99 -9.69
C ILE A 159 2.31 -7.69 -9.91
N GLY A 160 2.80 -8.05 -11.09
CA GLY A 160 4.21 -7.92 -11.47
C GLY A 160 4.64 -6.47 -11.67
N ARG A 161 5.92 -6.21 -11.51
CA ARG A 161 6.53 -4.87 -11.57
C ARG A 161 6.14 -4.09 -12.83
N LEU A 162 5.98 -2.77 -12.66
CA LEU A 162 5.62 -1.86 -13.76
C LEU A 162 4.31 -2.20 -14.49
N ALA A 163 3.50 -3.11 -13.96
CA ALA A 163 2.17 -3.35 -14.49
C ALA A 163 1.27 -2.13 -14.26
N MET A 164 0.31 -1.94 -15.14
CA MET A 164 -0.77 -0.97 -15.03
C MET A 164 -2.10 -1.68 -14.99
N ILE A 165 -2.87 -1.44 -13.95
CA ILE A 165 -4.27 -1.86 -13.86
C ILE A 165 -5.13 -0.65 -14.23
N GLY A 166 -5.94 -0.78 -15.26
CA GLY A 166 -6.89 0.27 -15.64
C GLY A 166 -7.96 0.47 -14.58
N GLY A 167 -8.59 1.63 -14.58
CA GLY A 167 -9.69 1.90 -13.63
C GLY A 167 -10.87 0.94 -13.79
N MET A 168 -11.62 0.73 -12.70
CA MET A 168 -12.79 -0.16 -12.66
C MET A 168 -12.49 -1.62 -13.06
N THR A 169 -11.27 -2.08 -12.81
CA THR A 169 -10.84 -3.44 -13.12
C THR A 169 -10.99 -4.37 -11.90
N GLY A 170 -11.65 -5.51 -12.10
CA GLY A 170 -11.63 -6.62 -11.12
C GLY A 170 -10.43 -7.52 -11.37
N VAL A 171 -9.38 -7.40 -10.57
CA VAL A 171 -8.16 -8.23 -10.69
C VAL A 171 -8.39 -9.56 -9.98
N LEU A 172 -8.71 -10.59 -10.74
CA LEU A 172 -9.04 -11.93 -10.26
C LEU A 172 -7.90 -12.95 -10.45
N LYS A 173 -6.88 -12.59 -11.22
CA LYS A 173 -5.73 -13.44 -11.56
C LYS A 173 -4.46 -12.61 -11.51
N ASP A 174 -3.33 -13.30 -11.41
CA ASP A 174 -2.02 -12.67 -11.48
C ASP A 174 -1.85 -11.83 -12.75
N VAL A 175 -1.11 -10.74 -12.61
CA VAL A 175 -0.79 -9.83 -13.71
C VAL A 175 0.72 -9.88 -13.97
N THR A 176 1.07 -10.18 -15.20
CA THR A 176 2.46 -10.27 -15.63
C THR A 176 3.18 -8.93 -15.50
N PRO A 177 4.50 -8.92 -15.22
CA PRO A 177 5.29 -7.68 -15.20
C PRO A 177 5.14 -6.89 -16.50
N PHE A 178 5.13 -5.56 -16.38
CA PHE A 178 5.01 -4.61 -17.50
C PHE A 178 3.66 -4.63 -18.23
N GLY A 179 2.72 -5.46 -17.83
CA GLY A 179 1.43 -5.63 -18.49
C GLY A 179 0.49 -4.45 -18.27
N LEU A 180 -0.41 -4.24 -19.23
CA LEU A 180 -1.61 -3.45 -19.09
C LEU A 180 -2.79 -4.38 -18.96
N SER A 181 -3.44 -4.39 -17.80
CA SER A 181 -4.60 -5.22 -17.51
C SER A 181 -5.84 -4.35 -17.27
N ILE A 182 -6.92 -4.66 -17.94
CA ILE A 182 -8.18 -3.90 -17.86
C ILE A 182 -9.41 -4.80 -17.87
N GLY A 183 -10.54 -4.24 -17.48
CA GLY A 183 -11.84 -4.89 -17.55
C GLY A 183 -12.23 -5.66 -16.29
N ASN A 184 -13.47 -6.09 -16.25
CA ASN A 184 -14.06 -6.70 -15.06
C ASN A 184 -13.45 -8.05 -14.63
N ARG A 185 -12.60 -8.65 -15.45
CA ARG A 185 -11.86 -9.89 -15.17
C ARG A 185 -10.37 -9.80 -15.54
N ASN A 186 -9.81 -8.61 -15.46
CA ASN A 186 -8.40 -8.29 -15.71
C ASN A 186 -7.79 -8.93 -16.97
N TYR A 187 -8.39 -8.62 -18.11
CA TYR A 187 -7.84 -9.04 -19.40
C TYR A 187 -6.51 -8.34 -19.68
N LEU A 188 -5.52 -9.10 -20.14
CA LEU A 188 -4.25 -8.55 -20.59
C LEU A 188 -4.44 -7.85 -21.94
N GLN A 189 -4.24 -6.53 -21.97
CA GLN A 189 -4.36 -5.71 -23.19
C GLN A 189 -3.04 -5.52 -23.93
N GLY A 190 -1.95 -5.98 -23.34
CA GLY A 190 -0.59 -5.84 -23.85
C GLY A 190 0.34 -5.18 -22.84
N LEU A 191 1.32 -4.43 -23.34
CA LEU A 191 2.31 -3.77 -22.49
C LEU A 191 1.84 -2.43 -21.96
N ASN A 192 2.29 -2.09 -20.77
CA ASN A 192 2.22 -0.74 -20.21
C ASN A 192 3.23 0.21 -20.89
N LEU A 193 3.00 0.51 -22.17
CA LEU A 193 3.90 1.34 -22.99
C LEU A 193 4.18 2.73 -22.36
N ILE A 194 3.16 3.33 -21.75
CA ILE A 194 3.30 4.64 -21.11
C ILE A 194 4.24 4.55 -19.91
N GLY A 195 4.07 3.55 -19.05
CA GLY A 195 4.94 3.31 -17.90
C GLY A 195 6.38 3.04 -18.30
N LEU A 196 6.59 2.20 -19.30
CA LEU A 196 7.92 1.89 -19.84
C LEU A 196 8.63 3.15 -20.35
N ARG A 197 7.95 3.99 -21.14
CA ARG A 197 8.50 5.25 -21.64
C ARG A 197 8.81 6.24 -20.52
N ARG A 198 7.94 6.40 -19.52
CA ARG A 198 8.18 7.24 -18.34
C ARG A 198 9.41 6.79 -17.54
N LYS A 199 9.67 5.49 -17.49
CA LYS A 199 10.87 4.90 -16.87
C LYS A 199 12.08 4.88 -17.81
N LYS A 200 11.98 5.55 -18.97
CA LYS A 200 13.07 5.73 -19.96
C LYS A 200 13.63 4.41 -20.53
N TYR A 201 12.80 3.39 -20.65
CA TYR A 201 13.17 2.21 -21.43
C TYR A 201 13.36 2.59 -22.88
N ASP A 202 14.47 2.12 -23.51
CA ASP A 202 14.71 2.37 -24.92
C ASP A 202 13.74 1.58 -25.83
N ASN A 203 13.53 2.10 -27.06
CA ASN A 203 12.57 1.49 -27.98
C ASN A 203 12.93 0.03 -28.34
N LYS A 204 14.21 -0.33 -28.42
CA LYS A 204 14.63 -1.69 -28.74
C LYS A 204 14.19 -2.68 -27.66
N LYS A 205 14.34 -2.29 -26.38
CA LYS A 205 13.83 -3.09 -25.24
C LYS A 205 12.31 -3.19 -25.23
N ILE A 206 11.60 -2.08 -25.52
CA ILE A 206 10.14 -2.07 -25.60
C ILE A 206 9.66 -3.00 -26.71
N MET A 207 10.27 -2.95 -27.90
CA MET A 207 9.93 -3.86 -29.02
C MET A 207 10.23 -5.33 -28.68
N GLY A 208 11.33 -5.62 -27.99
CA GLY A 208 11.65 -6.97 -27.54
C GLY A 208 10.60 -7.52 -26.56
N LEU A 209 10.16 -6.72 -25.60
CA LEU A 209 9.08 -7.06 -24.68
C LEU A 209 7.74 -7.26 -25.42
N ASP A 210 7.40 -6.37 -26.37
CA ASP A 210 6.14 -6.48 -27.14
C ASP A 210 6.09 -7.76 -27.96
N LYS A 211 7.23 -8.16 -28.55
CA LYS A 211 7.34 -9.44 -29.25
C LYS A 211 7.08 -10.63 -28.32
N ALA A 212 7.72 -10.65 -27.15
CA ALA A 212 7.52 -11.70 -26.16
C ALA A 212 6.05 -11.78 -25.66
N TYR A 213 5.41 -10.64 -25.50
CA TYR A 213 3.99 -10.57 -25.08
C TYR A 213 3.01 -11.10 -26.15
N LYS A 214 3.37 -11.08 -27.42
CA LYS A 214 2.54 -11.63 -28.52
C LYS A 214 2.63 -13.14 -28.64
N GLU A 215 3.59 -13.76 -27.93
CA GLU A 215 3.78 -15.20 -27.88
C GLU A 215 3.06 -15.86 -26.68
N ILE A 216 2.50 -15.04 -25.75
CA ILE A 216 1.72 -15.46 -24.58
C ILE A 216 0.23 -15.42 -24.91
#